data_d869c5f6c50282a759ae7090f96dc8d6
#
_entry.id   d869c5f6c50282a759ae7090f96dc8d6
#
_cell.length_a   1.000
_cell.length_b   1.000
_cell.length_c   1.000
_cell.angle_alpha   90.00
_cell.angle_beta   90.00
_cell.angle_gamma   90.00
#
_symmetry.space_group_name_H-M   'P 1'
#
loop_
_entity.id
_entity.type
_entity.pdbx_description
1 polymer ?
#
loop_
_entity_poly.entity_id
_entity_poly.type
_entity_poly.pdbx_seq_one_letter_code
_entity_poly.pdbx_strand_id
1 'polypeptide(L)'
;MVAGMPGGGRLHPRQGRVRAVHQLVLGLSLGLGAGLAPGPLLALVIRSSLEHGFAAGARVAVSPLLTDVPVIAVAVVLAARLPMTVLGALGIGGGAFVLWLGVKGLREQTSPAEAAADAASPHTDLRRGALTNLLSPHPWVFWVTVGAPILAGRGIGGAVLFLGAFYLLLIGTKVVLAWIIATGRSRLTGGRGYVAALRVSGLLLVAAGILLIVEGASALRT
;
A
#
# COMPACT_ATOMS: atom_id res chain seq x y z
N MET A 1 5.29 47.94 -23.10
CA MET A 1 4.11 47.44 -22.39
C MET A 1 4.37 45.98 -22.04
N VAL A 2 4.93 45.74 -20.83
CA VAL A 2 5.40 44.41 -20.39
C VAL A 2 4.23 43.79 -19.63
N ALA A 3 3.61 42.77 -20.22
CA ALA A 3 2.52 42.00 -19.58
C ALA A 3 3.11 41.12 -18.45
N GLY A 4 2.62 41.32 -17.23
CA GLY A 4 3.05 40.64 -16.03
C GLY A 4 2.77 39.11 -16.10
N MET A 5 3.79 38.33 -15.76
CA MET A 5 3.67 36.90 -15.50
C MET A 5 2.76 36.68 -14.27
N PRO A 6 1.80 35.76 -14.32
CA PRO A 6 1.02 35.42 -13.13
C PRO A 6 1.95 34.75 -12.10
N GLY A 7 2.08 35.42 -10.95
CA GLY A 7 2.90 34.98 -9.84
C GLY A 7 2.50 33.59 -9.36
N GLY A 8 3.50 32.72 -9.24
CA GLY A 8 3.36 31.41 -8.60
C GLY A 8 2.83 31.57 -7.18
N GLY A 9 1.55 31.25 -6.99
CA GLY A 9 0.86 31.37 -5.71
C GLY A 9 1.55 30.49 -4.67
N ARG A 10 2.31 31.09 -3.78
CA ARG A 10 2.85 30.43 -2.58
C ARG A 10 1.65 30.02 -1.74
N LEU A 11 1.43 28.73 -1.63
CA LEU A 11 0.39 28.19 -0.78
C LEU A 11 0.58 28.73 0.65
N HIS A 12 -0.51 29.15 1.28
CA HIS A 12 -0.51 29.60 2.67
C HIS A 12 0.10 28.48 3.55
N PRO A 13 1.00 28.77 4.52
CA PRO A 13 1.70 27.76 5.32
C PRO A 13 0.77 26.75 6.00
N ARG A 14 -0.43 27.16 6.36
CA ARG A 14 -1.48 26.28 6.94
C ARG A 14 -2.00 25.25 5.93
N GLN A 15 -2.22 25.61 4.68
CA GLN A 15 -2.70 24.70 3.64
C GLN A 15 -1.66 23.65 3.25
N GLY A 16 -0.38 24.05 3.23
CA GLY A 16 0.73 23.11 3.01
C GLY A 16 0.82 22.06 4.10
N ARG A 17 0.65 22.46 5.36
CA ARG A 17 0.70 21.56 6.52
C ARG A 17 -0.48 20.58 6.54
N VAL A 18 -1.70 21.02 6.26
CA VAL A 18 -2.89 20.14 6.18
C VAL A 18 -2.73 19.11 5.07
N ARG A 19 -2.24 19.51 3.91
CA ARG A 19 -1.97 18.58 2.79
C ARG A 19 -0.89 17.56 3.14
N ALA A 20 0.17 17.95 3.82
CA ALA A 20 1.23 17.03 4.25
C ALA A 20 0.70 15.99 5.25
N VAL A 21 -0.07 16.42 6.25
CA VAL A 21 -0.70 15.52 7.23
C VAL A 21 -1.63 14.52 6.55
N HIS A 22 -2.47 14.99 5.63
CA HIS A 22 -3.39 14.13 4.88
C HIS A 22 -2.62 13.04 4.08
N GLN A 23 -1.49 13.39 3.47
CA GLN A 23 -0.66 12.45 2.71
C GLN A 23 0.04 11.42 3.58
N LEU A 24 0.54 11.86 4.73
CA LEU A 24 1.08 10.99 5.75
C LEU A 24 0.03 9.98 6.22
N VAL A 25 -1.16 10.46 6.58
CA VAL A 25 -2.24 9.59 7.08
C VAL A 25 -2.67 8.59 6.01
N LEU A 26 -2.85 9.00 4.76
CA LEU A 26 -3.17 8.09 3.66
C LEU A 26 -2.04 7.06 3.43
N GLY A 27 -0.78 7.52 3.35
CA GLY A 27 0.36 6.63 3.16
C GLY A 27 0.47 5.60 4.29
N LEU A 28 0.38 6.04 5.54
CA LEU A 28 0.43 5.16 6.72
C LEU A 28 -0.74 4.16 6.72
N SER A 29 -1.97 4.64 6.49
CA SER A 29 -3.16 3.77 6.52
C SER A 29 -3.13 2.72 5.42
N LEU A 30 -2.84 3.14 4.18
CA LEU A 30 -2.75 2.24 3.03
C LEU A 30 -1.55 1.30 3.14
N GLY A 31 -0.40 1.80 3.60
CA GLY A 31 0.81 1.00 3.81
C GLY A 31 0.63 -0.07 4.88
N LEU A 32 0.00 0.27 6.01
CA LEU A 32 -0.33 -0.70 7.06
C LEU A 32 -1.31 -1.76 6.55
N GLY A 33 -2.36 -1.33 5.87
CA GLY A 33 -3.34 -2.22 5.28
C GLY A 33 -2.73 -3.20 4.28
N ALA A 34 -1.97 -2.69 3.33
CA ALA A 34 -1.27 -3.52 2.35
C ALA A 34 -0.18 -4.40 2.99
N GLY A 35 0.47 -3.91 4.07
CA GLY A 35 1.47 -4.66 4.83
C GLY A 35 0.91 -5.89 5.51
N LEU A 36 -0.27 -5.79 6.09
CA LEU A 36 -0.95 -6.86 6.83
C LEU A 36 -1.94 -7.66 5.95
N ALA A 37 -2.27 -7.17 4.75
CA ALA A 37 -3.21 -7.85 3.86
C ALA A 37 -2.78 -9.29 3.59
N PRO A 38 -3.67 -10.27 3.83
CA PRO A 38 -3.39 -11.65 3.51
C PRO A 38 -3.30 -11.82 1.99
N GLY A 39 -2.21 -12.44 1.56
CA GLY A 39 -1.94 -12.64 0.14
C GLY A 39 -0.63 -13.40 -0.12
N PRO A 40 -0.33 -13.73 -1.39
CA PRO A 40 0.80 -14.58 -1.74
C PRO A 40 2.15 -14.07 -1.22
N LEU A 41 2.37 -12.74 -1.25
CA LEU A 41 3.61 -12.15 -0.75
C LEU A 41 3.76 -12.30 0.77
N LEU A 42 2.67 -12.08 1.53
CA LEU A 42 2.69 -12.26 2.99
C LEU A 42 2.92 -13.73 3.36
N ALA A 43 2.24 -14.65 2.67
CA ALA A 43 2.44 -16.09 2.84
C ALA A 43 3.90 -16.49 2.60
N LEU A 44 4.52 -15.92 1.54
CA LEU A 44 5.93 -16.18 1.23
C LEU A 44 6.87 -15.60 2.29
N VAL A 45 6.60 -14.39 2.84
CA VAL A 45 7.37 -13.83 3.97
C VAL A 45 7.34 -14.78 5.16
N ILE A 46 6.14 -15.27 5.53
CA ILE A 46 5.95 -16.17 6.65
C ILE A 46 6.73 -17.47 6.43
N ARG A 47 6.53 -18.09 5.27
CA ARG A 47 7.19 -19.34 4.89
C ARG A 47 8.71 -19.21 4.89
N SER A 48 9.26 -18.20 4.21
CA SER A 48 10.72 -17.98 4.17
C SER A 48 11.28 -17.72 5.58
N SER A 49 10.52 -17.05 6.44
CA SER A 49 10.93 -16.82 7.83
C SER A 49 10.96 -18.10 8.66
N LEU A 50 10.00 -19.00 8.44
CA LEU A 50 9.94 -20.30 9.14
C LEU A 50 11.03 -21.25 8.65
N GLU A 51 11.24 -21.33 7.33
CA GLU A 51 12.16 -22.30 6.71
C GLU A 51 13.63 -21.83 6.81
N HIS A 52 13.90 -20.53 6.62
CA HIS A 52 15.25 -19.99 6.43
C HIS A 52 15.60 -18.83 7.38
N GLY A 53 14.72 -18.52 8.35
CA GLY A 53 14.95 -17.50 9.36
C GLY A 53 14.65 -16.08 8.92
N PHE A 54 14.91 -15.12 9.84
CA PHE A 54 14.54 -13.71 9.69
C PHE A 54 15.05 -13.07 8.39
N ALA A 55 16.32 -13.26 8.06
CA ALA A 55 16.93 -12.62 6.89
C ALA A 55 16.27 -13.02 5.58
N ALA A 56 15.78 -14.26 5.46
CA ALA A 56 15.06 -14.75 4.31
C ALA A 56 13.70 -14.06 4.17
N GLY A 57 12.91 -14.04 5.25
CA GLY A 57 11.64 -13.34 5.27
C GLY A 57 11.77 -11.83 5.01
N ALA A 58 12.80 -11.20 5.58
CA ALA A 58 13.08 -9.78 5.36
C ALA A 58 13.43 -9.48 3.89
N ARG A 59 14.21 -10.34 3.21
CA ARG A 59 14.48 -10.19 1.76
C ARG A 59 13.22 -10.29 0.92
N VAL A 60 12.30 -11.20 1.25
CA VAL A 60 10.99 -11.26 0.60
C VAL A 60 10.19 -9.98 0.88
N ALA A 61 10.19 -9.50 2.13
CA ALA A 61 9.42 -8.33 2.54
C ALA A 61 9.83 -7.03 1.82
N VAL A 62 11.10 -6.88 1.43
CA VAL A 62 11.60 -5.68 0.71
C VAL A 62 11.43 -5.77 -0.81
N SER A 63 11.02 -6.90 -1.35
CA SER A 63 10.88 -7.11 -2.80
C SER A 63 9.94 -6.10 -3.50
N PRO A 64 8.85 -5.58 -2.88
CA PRO A 64 8.02 -4.55 -3.50
C PRO A 64 8.80 -3.28 -3.88
N LEU A 65 9.85 -2.90 -3.15
CA LEU A 65 10.68 -1.74 -3.54
C LEU A 65 11.28 -1.88 -4.93
N LEU A 66 11.57 -3.10 -5.37
CA LEU A 66 12.14 -3.35 -6.69
C LEU A 66 11.07 -3.47 -7.76
N THR A 67 9.95 -4.11 -7.43
CA THR A 67 8.92 -4.44 -8.40
C THR A 67 7.87 -3.37 -8.58
N ASP A 68 7.60 -2.57 -7.55
CA ASP A 68 6.59 -1.51 -7.63
C ASP A 68 7.12 -0.28 -8.40
N VAL A 69 8.45 -0.06 -8.46
CA VAL A 69 9.02 1.08 -9.22
C VAL A 69 8.54 1.10 -10.68
N PRO A 70 8.71 0.06 -11.48
CA PRO A 70 8.20 0.04 -12.85
C PRO A 70 6.66 0.11 -12.90
N VAL A 71 5.97 -0.53 -11.96
CA VAL A 71 4.50 -0.48 -11.90
C VAL A 71 4.00 0.93 -11.63
N ILE A 72 4.60 1.63 -10.65
CA ILE A 72 4.31 3.03 -10.33
C ILE A 72 4.61 3.93 -11.53
N ALA A 73 5.76 3.76 -12.16
CA ALA A 73 6.15 4.55 -13.33
C ALA A 73 5.12 4.43 -14.45
N VAL A 74 4.71 3.22 -14.80
CA VAL A 74 3.67 2.97 -15.80
C VAL A 74 2.34 3.59 -15.37
N ALA A 75 1.92 3.37 -14.11
CA ALA A 75 0.66 3.89 -13.58
C ALA A 75 0.62 5.43 -13.59
N VAL A 76 1.71 6.10 -13.19
CA VAL A 76 1.80 7.58 -13.16
C VAL A 76 1.82 8.15 -14.58
N VAL A 77 2.58 7.56 -15.51
CA VAL A 77 2.61 7.99 -16.92
C VAL A 77 1.23 7.85 -17.56
N LEU A 78 0.54 6.75 -17.27
CA LEU A 78 -0.84 6.54 -17.73
C LEU A 78 -1.77 7.61 -17.15
N ALA A 79 -1.73 7.82 -15.84
CA ALA A 79 -2.56 8.80 -15.13
C ALA A 79 -2.32 10.24 -15.62
N ALA A 80 -1.07 10.61 -15.95
CA ALA A 80 -0.74 11.95 -16.45
C ALA A 80 -1.37 12.26 -17.83
N ARG A 81 -1.85 11.24 -18.55
CA ARG A 81 -2.50 11.38 -19.86
C ARG A 81 -4.02 11.28 -19.79
N LEU A 82 -4.57 10.97 -18.63
CA LEU A 82 -6.00 10.78 -18.44
C LEU A 82 -6.70 12.09 -18.04
N PRO A 83 -7.91 12.36 -18.56
CA PRO A 83 -8.75 13.45 -18.09
C PRO A 83 -9.07 13.33 -16.60
N MET A 84 -9.31 14.46 -15.93
CA MET A 84 -9.66 14.49 -14.50
C MET A 84 -10.90 13.66 -14.17
N THR A 85 -11.87 13.57 -15.09
CA THR A 85 -13.06 12.72 -14.96
C THR A 85 -12.70 11.24 -14.87
N VAL A 86 -11.73 10.78 -15.69
CA VAL A 86 -11.25 9.39 -15.63
C VAL A 86 -10.47 9.14 -14.37
N LEU A 87 -9.62 10.09 -13.93
CA LEU A 87 -8.91 10.00 -12.67
C LEU A 87 -9.86 9.95 -11.46
N GLY A 88 -10.93 10.75 -11.50
CA GLY A 88 -11.99 10.70 -10.48
C GLY A 88 -12.70 9.35 -10.44
N ALA A 89 -13.05 8.79 -11.59
CA ALA A 89 -13.65 7.46 -11.70
C ALA A 89 -12.71 6.36 -11.21
N LEU A 90 -11.41 6.43 -11.53
CA LEU A 90 -10.39 5.52 -11.01
C LEU A 90 -10.24 5.66 -9.49
N GLY A 91 -10.31 6.89 -8.96
CA GLY A 91 -10.30 7.16 -7.52
C GLY A 91 -11.48 6.49 -6.79
N ILE A 92 -12.69 6.57 -7.36
CA ILE A 92 -13.88 5.88 -6.82
C ILE A 92 -13.70 4.36 -6.88
N GLY A 93 -13.28 3.82 -8.03
CA GLY A 93 -13.02 2.39 -8.20
C GLY A 93 -11.94 1.86 -7.25
N GLY A 94 -10.85 2.63 -7.12
CA GLY A 94 -9.77 2.33 -6.17
C GLY A 94 -10.22 2.41 -4.71
N GLY A 95 -11.02 3.42 -4.37
CA GLY A 95 -11.62 3.54 -3.05
C GLY A 95 -12.54 2.37 -2.72
N ALA A 96 -13.37 1.92 -3.66
CA ALA A 96 -14.20 0.72 -3.52
C ALA A 96 -13.34 -0.55 -3.33
N PHE A 97 -12.23 -0.68 -4.07
CA PHE A 97 -11.27 -1.78 -3.90
C PHE A 97 -10.61 -1.76 -2.51
N VAL A 98 -10.17 -0.59 -2.03
CA VAL A 98 -9.60 -0.43 -0.69
C VAL A 98 -10.63 -0.74 0.41
N LEU A 99 -11.89 -0.30 0.22
CA LEU A 99 -13.01 -0.65 1.09
C LEU A 99 -13.22 -2.16 1.17
N TRP A 100 -13.23 -2.84 0.03
CA TRP A 100 -13.34 -4.30 -0.04
C TRP A 100 -12.20 -4.99 0.70
N LEU A 101 -10.95 -4.54 0.53
CA LEU A 101 -9.79 -5.05 1.27
C LEU A 101 -9.95 -4.82 2.78
N GLY A 102 -10.44 -3.65 3.19
CA GLY A 102 -10.70 -3.32 4.58
C GLY A 102 -11.73 -4.24 5.22
N VAL A 103 -12.87 -4.44 4.55
CA VAL A 103 -13.92 -5.36 5.01
C VAL A 103 -13.42 -6.81 5.05
N LYS A 104 -12.63 -7.23 4.05
CA LYS A 104 -12.00 -8.55 4.05
C LYS A 104 -11.07 -8.71 5.25
N GLY A 105 -10.20 -7.74 5.54
CA GLY A 105 -9.32 -7.77 6.71
C GLY A 105 -10.06 -7.80 8.05
N LEU A 106 -11.25 -7.16 8.13
CA LEU A 106 -12.10 -7.24 9.32
C LEU A 106 -12.74 -8.62 9.54
N ARG A 107 -13.02 -9.33 8.45
CA ARG A 107 -13.66 -10.66 8.46
C ARG A 107 -12.65 -11.80 8.55
N GLU A 108 -11.38 -11.53 8.21
CA GLU A 108 -10.33 -12.54 8.21
C GLU A 108 -10.06 -13.01 9.65
N GLN A 109 -10.12 -14.33 9.85
CA GLN A 109 -9.81 -14.99 11.13
C GLN A 109 -8.67 -16.01 10.97
N THR A 110 -8.16 -16.18 9.75
CA THR A 110 -7.12 -17.14 9.43
C THR A 110 -5.77 -16.71 10.02
N SER A 111 -5.06 -17.64 10.62
CA SER A 111 -3.71 -17.39 11.10
C SER A 111 -2.72 -17.27 9.92
N PRO A 112 -1.62 -16.50 10.08
CA PRO A 112 -0.58 -16.44 9.06
C PRO A 112 -0.02 -17.81 8.65
N ALA A 113 0.00 -18.77 9.58
CA ALA A 113 0.48 -20.12 9.33
C ALA A 113 -0.41 -20.90 8.33
N GLU A 114 -1.73 -20.70 8.39
CA GLU A 114 -2.68 -21.33 7.46
C GLU A 114 -2.56 -20.73 6.06
N ALA A 115 -2.32 -19.40 5.96
CA ALA A 115 -2.10 -18.74 4.68
C ALA A 115 -0.77 -19.14 3.99
N ALA A 116 0.21 -19.65 4.74
CA ALA A 116 1.51 -20.10 4.23
C ALA A 116 1.48 -21.50 3.58
N ALA A 117 0.47 -22.31 3.87
CA ALA A 117 0.40 -23.71 3.40
C ALA A 117 0.34 -23.86 1.87
N ASP A 118 -0.14 -22.84 1.16
CA ASP A 118 -0.34 -22.86 -0.30
C ASP A 118 0.89 -22.44 -1.13
N ALA A 119 2.00 -22.02 -0.50
CA ALA A 119 3.15 -21.45 -1.21
C ALA A 119 4.30 -22.44 -1.39
N ALA A 120 4.34 -23.18 -2.51
CA ALA A 120 5.40 -24.15 -2.81
C ALA A 120 6.49 -23.66 -3.78
N SER A 121 7.77 -23.85 -3.43
CA SER A 121 8.96 -24.18 -4.27
C SER A 121 10.23 -23.30 -4.14
N PRO A 122 11.47 -23.82 -4.37
CA PRO A 122 12.74 -23.29 -3.85
C PRO A 122 13.62 -22.46 -4.81
N HIS A 123 13.63 -21.15 -4.73
CA HIS A 123 14.62 -20.25 -5.36
C HIS A 123 14.86 -19.02 -4.50
N THR A 124 15.90 -18.21 -4.76
CA THR A 124 16.33 -17.08 -3.92
C THR A 124 15.18 -16.20 -3.45
N ASP A 125 15.06 -15.96 -2.14
CA ASP A 125 13.95 -15.30 -1.46
C ASP A 125 13.52 -13.96 -2.08
N LEU A 126 14.50 -13.11 -2.42
CA LEU A 126 14.23 -11.82 -3.05
C LEU A 126 13.60 -11.98 -4.43
N ARG A 127 14.14 -12.91 -5.26
CA ARG A 127 13.63 -13.19 -6.61
C ARG A 127 12.21 -13.75 -6.55
N ARG A 128 11.93 -14.62 -5.59
CA ARG A 128 10.59 -15.16 -5.35
C ARG A 128 9.63 -14.07 -4.96
N GLY A 129 10.02 -13.24 -3.96
CA GLY A 129 9.23 -12.10 -3.54
C GLY A 129 8.93 -11.17 -4.71
N ALA A 130 9.95 -10.84 -5.52
CA ALA A 130 9.81 -10.00 -6.70
C ALA A 130 8.85 -10.61 -7.75
N LEU A 131 9.02 -11.88 -8.10
CA LEU A 131 8.14 -12.55 -9.05
C LEU A 131 6.72 -12.67 -8.51
N THR A 132 6.55 -13.04 -7.23
CA THR A 132 5.24 -13.14 -6.59
C THR A 132 4.53 -11.79 -6.59
N ASN A 133 5.23 -10.70 -6.27
CA ASN A 133 4.64 -9.37 -6.26
C ASN A 133 4.30 -8.90 -7.68
N LEU A 134 5.20 -9.08 -8.64
CA LEU A 134 5.02 -8.63 -10.02
C LEU A 134 3.90 -9.39 -10.75
N LEU A 135 3.80 -10.71 -10.51
CA LEU A 135 2.77 -11.55 -11.11
C LEU A 135 1.43 -11.47 -10.38
N SER A 136 1.41 -10.91 -9.18
CA SER A 136 0.16 -10.67 -8.44
C SER A 136 -0.61 -9.50 -9.05
N PRO A 137 -1.93 -9.62 -9.26
CA PRO A 137 -2.74 -8.51 -9.77
C PRO A 137 -2.91 -7.36 -8.76
N HIS A 138 -2.72 -7.62 -7.45
CA HIS A 138 -2.96 -6.63 -6.40
C HIS A 138 -2.13 -5.34 -6.52
N PRO A 139 -0.79 -5.37 -6.71
CA PRO A 139 0.00 -4.16 -6.89
C PRO A 139 -0.43 -3.36 -8.12
N TRP A 140 -0.73 -4.03 -9.22
CA TRP A 140 -1.16 -3.36 -10.46
C TRP A 140 -2.50 -2.64 -10.27
N VAL A 141 -3.49 -3.34 -9.73
CA VAL A 141 -4.80 -2.73 -9.44
C VAL A 141 -4.63 -1.56 -8.48
N PHE A 142 -3.89 -1.75 -7.38
CA PHE A 142 -3.66 -0.70 -6.40
C PHE A 142 -2.97 0.53 -7.02
N TRP A 143 -1.86 0.36 -7.73
CA TRP A 143 -1.11 1.49 -8.27
C TRP A 143 -1.84 2.22 -9.38
N VAL A 144 -2.58 1.52 -10.24
CA VAL A 144 -3.38 2.15 -11.31
C VAL A 144 -4.60 2.88 -10.74
N THR A 145 -5.33 2.28 -9.80
CA THR A 145 -6.62 2.82 -9.35
C THR A 145 -6.53 3.71 -8.11
N VAL A 146 -5.53 3.52 -7.25
CA VAL A 146 -5.35 4.25 -5.99
C VAL A 146 -4.10 5.13 -6.05
N GLY A 147 -2.95 4.52 -6.30
CA GLY A 147 -1.66 5.20 -6.22
C GLY A 147 -1.49 6.30 -7.27
N ALA A 148 -1.81 6.01 -8.54
CA ALA A 148 -1.63 6.97 -9.62
C ALA A 148 -2.52 8.21 -9.49
N PRO A 149 -3.82 8.13 -9.18
CA PRO A 149 -4.65 9.31 -8.88
C PRO A 149 -4.12 10.13 -7.70
N ILE A 150 -3.64 9.47 -6.65
CA ILE A 150 -3.01 10.15 -5.52
C ILE A 150 -1.76 10.89 -5.94
N LEU A 151 -0.91 10.31 -6.77
CA LEU A 151 0.37 10.90 -7.19
C LEU A 151 0.19 11.99 -8.25
N ALA A 152 -0.75 11.85 -9.20
CA ALA A 152 -0.97 12.77 -10.31
C ALA A 152 -1.38 14.19 -9.86
N GLY A 153 -2.13 14.32 -8.77
CA GLY A 153 -2.61 15.61 -8.26
C GLY A 153 -1.63 16.34 -7.33
N ARG A 154 -0.36 15.86 -7.18
CA ARG A 154 0.49 16.26 -6.06
C ARG A 154 1.93 16.52 -6.50
N GLY A 155 2.48 17.64 -6.04
CA GLY A 155 3.89 17.96 -6.30
C GLY A 155 4.85 16.91 -5.69
N ILE A 156 6.10 16.92 -6.13
CA ILE A 156 7.14 15.95 -5.75
C ILE A 156 7.21 15.71 -4.24
N GLY A 157 7.15 16.78 -3.43
CA GLY A 157 7.22 16.67 -1.97
C GLY A 157 6.07 15.85 -1.37
N GLY A 158 4.87 16.01 -1.91
CA GLY A 158 3.71 15.24 -1.47
C GLY A 158 3.78 13.78 -1.89
N ALA A 159 4.27 13.50 -3.09
CA ALA A 159 4.47 12.14 -3.58
C ALA A 159 5.52 11.40 -2.74
N VAL A 160 6.66 12.04 -2.45
CA VAL A 160 7.72 11.48 -1.59
C VAL A 160 7.20 11.17 -0.19
N LEU A 161 6.42 12.09 0.40
CA LEU A 161 5.86 11.89 1.74
C LEU A 161 4.87 10.72 1.77
N PHE A 162 3.98 10.62 0.78
CA PHE A 162 3.04 9.52 0.64
C PHE A 162 3.76 8.18 0.45
N LEU A 163 4.68 8.10 -0.53
CA LEU A 163 5.42 6.88 -0.83
C LEU A 163 6.29 6.45 0.35
N GLY A 164 6.98 7.39 1.00
CA GLY A 164 7.79 7.11 2.18
C GLY A 164 6.97 6.52 3.32
N ALA A 165 5.83 7.14 3.64
CA ALA A 165 4.91 6.66 4.67
C ALA A 165 4.30 5.29 4.31
N PHE A 166 3.90 5.11 3.05
CA PHE A 166 3.35 3.87 2.54
C PHE A 166 4.34 2.72 2.65
N TYR A 167 5.55 2.87 2.09
CA TYR A 167 6.55 1.80 2.12
C TYR A 167 7.12 1.54 3.51
N LEU A 168 7.21 2.57 4.35
CA LEU A 168 7.62 2.39 5.75
C LEU A 168 6.72 1.37 6.47
N LEU A 169 5.40 1.49 6.31
CA LEU A 169 4.47 0.57 6.94
C LEU A 169 4.25 -0.71 6.15
N LEU A 170 4.20 -0.65 4.80
CA LEU A 170 4.10 -1.85 3.97
C LEU A 170 5.22 -2.86 4.27
N ILE A 171 6.45 -2.38 4.27
CA ILE A 171 7.64 -3.21 4.48
C ILE A 171 7.87 -3.44 5.96
N GLY A 172 7.77 -2.38 6.78
CA GLY A 172 8.00 -2.44 8.21
C GLY A 172 7.15 -3.50 8.90
N THR A 173 5.86 -3.57 8.59
CA THR A 173 4.96 -4.60 9.16
C THR A 173 5.37 -6.01 8.75
N LYS A 174 5.75 -6.23 7.48
CA LYS A 174 6.21 -7.53 7.00
C LYS A 174 7.55 -7.94 7.62
N VAL A 175 8.47 -6.99 7.79
CA VAL A 175 9.76 -7.23 8.43
C VAL A 175 9.58 -7.55 9.91
N VAL A 176 8.72 -6.81 10.62
CA VAL A 176 8.38 -7.11 12.01
C VAL A 176 7.75 -8.49 12.14
N LEU A 177 6.85 -8.84 11.22
CA LEU A 177 6.22 -10.16 11.21
C LEU A 177 7.26 -11.26 10.94
N ALA A 178 8.17 -11.06 9.99
CA ALA A 178 9.28 -11.99 9.72
C ALA A 178 10.15 -12.20 10.97
N TRP A 179 10.44 -11.14 11.71
CA TRP A 179 11.22 -11.22 12.95
C TRP A 179 10.47 -12.00 14.04
N ILE A 180 9.18 -11.72 14.25
CA ILE A 180 8.36 -12.42 15.25
C ILE A 180 8.30 -13.92 14.95
N ILE A 181 8.14 -14.29 13.67
CA ILE A 181 8.05 -15.69 13.24
C ILE A 181 9.40 -16.39 13.42
N ALA A 182 10.49 -15.78 12.96
CA ALA A 182 11.84 -16.37 13.04
C ALA A 182 12.33 -16.55 14.47
N THR A 183 11.87 -15.71 15.42
CA THR A 183 12.24 -15.85 16.84
C THR A 183 11.41 -16.90 17.59
N GLY A 184 10.55 -17.65 16.90
CA GLY A 184 9.73 -18.69 17.51
C GLY A 184 8.61 -18.19 18.42
N ARG A 185 8.34 -16.89 18.43
CA ARG A 185 7.23 -16.28 19.17
C ARG A 185 5.89 -16.48 18.43
N SER A 186 5.68 -17.68 17.90
CA SER A 186 4.48 -18.07 17.15
C SER A 186 3.16 -17.88 17.92
N ARG A 187 3.22 -17.83 19.26
CA ARG A 187 2.06 -17.52 20.10
C ARG A 187 1.48 -16.11 19.82
N LEU A 188 2.29 -15.18 19.31
CA LEU A 188 1.86 -13.83 18.95
C LEU A 188 1.29 -13.76 17.53
N THR A 189 1.72 -14.64 16.61
CA THR A 189 1.29 -14.65 15.22
C THR A 189 0.03 -15.50 14.98
N GLY A 190 -0.19 -16.54 15.78
CA GLY A 190 -1.40 -17.38 15.72
C GLY A 190 -2.54 -16.92 16.62
N GLY A 191 -2.39 -15.80 17.35
CA GLY A 191 -3.28 -15.42 18.42
C GLY A 191 -4.05 -14.11 18.21
N ARG A 192 -4.71 -13.70 19.28
CA ARG A 192 -5.53 -12.47 19.37
C ARG A 192 -4.83 -11.20 18.87
N GLY A 193 -3.48 -11.12 19.01
CA GLY A 193 -2.71 -9.96 18.59
C GLY A 193 -2.71 -9.75 17.07
N TYR A 194 -2.53 -10.81 16.29
CA TYR A 194 -2.58 -10.74 14.82
C TYR A 194 -3.98 -10.38 14.33
N VAL A 195 -5.02 -11.00 14.89
CA VAL A 195 -6.42 -10.68 14.55
C VAL A 195 -6.75 -9.23 14.91
N ALA A 196 -6.28 -8.74 16.05
CA ALA A 196 -6.45 -7.33 16.42
C ALA A 196 -5.75 -6.38 15.43
N ALA A 197 -4.51 -6.69 15.02
CA ALA A 197 -3.78 -5.91 14.01
C ALA A 197 -4.50 -5.91 12.66
N LEU A 198 -5.04 -7.05 12.21
CA LEU A 198 -5.86 -7.14 11.00
C LEU A 198 -7.13 -6.28 11.10
N ARG A 199 -7.81 -6.28 12.23
CA ARG A 199 -9.00 -5.45 12.45
C ARG A 199 -8.68 -3.96 12.43
N VAL A 200 -7.62 -3.54 13.11
CA VAL A 200 -7.17 -2.13 13.08
C VAL A 200 -6.81 -1.72 11.66
N SER A 201 -6.04 -2.54 10.96
CA SER A 201 -5.71 -2.34 9.55
C SER A 201 -6.95 -2.27 8.67
N GLY A 202 -7.90 -3.18 8.86
CA GLY A 202 -9.18 -3.20 8.14
C GLY A 202 -9.99 -1.91 8.35
N LEU A 203 -10.08 -1.40 9.58
CA LEU A 203 -10.74 -0.13 9.88
C LEU A 203 -10.06 1.06 9.20
N LEU A 204 -8.73 1.11 9.21
CA LEU A 204 -7.96 2.16 8.54
C LEU A 204 -8.17 2.12 7.02
N LEU A 205 -8.21 0.91 6.42
CA LEU A 205 -8.50 0.75 5.00
C LEU A 205 -9.94 1.18 4.67
N VAL A 206 -10.92 0.86 5.49
CA VAL A 206 -12.31 1.32 5.31
C VAL A 206 -12.36 2.84 5.31
N ALA A 207 -11.73 3.49 6.29
CA ALA A 207 -11.68 4.95 6.36
C ALA A 207 -10.96 5.57 5.13
N ALA A 208 -9.82 4.99 4.72
CA ALA A 208 -9.09 5.44 3.53
C ALA A 208 -9.89 5.23 2.24
N GLY A 209 -10.60 4.11 2.09
CA GLY A 209 -11.47 3.82 0.95
C GLY A 209 -12.61 4.82 0.83
N ILE A 210 -13.26 5.17 1.94
CA ILE A 210 -14.31 6.21 1.96
C ILE A 210 -13.74 7.57 1.53
N LEU A 211 -12.58 7.96 2.07
CA LEU A 211 -11.90 9.20 1.70
C LEU A 211 -11.61 9.26 0.19
N LEU A 212 -11.08 8.20 -0.39
CA LEU A 212 -10.77 8.11 -1.82
C LEU A 212 -12.03 8.22 -2.69
N ILE A 213 -13.15 7.60 -2.27
CA ILE A 213 -14.43 7.72 -2.97
C ILE A 213 -14.93 9.17 -2.94
N VAL A 214 -14.86 9.83 -1.79
CA VAL A 214 -15.29 11.22 -1.64
C VAL A 214 -14.43 12.16 -2.49
N GLU A 215 -13.10 11.99 -2.47
CA GLU A 215 -12.18 12.76 -3.32
C GLU A 215 -12.44 12.52 -4.82
N GLY A 216 -12.59 11.26 -5.23
CA GLY A 216 -12.92 10.90 -6.62
C GLY A 216 -14.25 11.49 -7.06
N ALA A 217 -15.28 11.43 -6.23
CA ALA A 217 -16.59 12.03 -6.51
C ALA A 217 -16.53 13.56 -6.61
N SER A 218 -15.71 14.21 -5.79
CA SER A 218 -15.50 15.67 -5.87
C SER A 218 -14.82 16.07 -7.19
N ALA A 219 -13.86 15.28 -7.67
CA ALA A 219 -13.18 15.50 -8.95
C ALA A 219 -14.08 15.33 -10.18
N LEU A 220 -15.21 14.59 -10.05
CA LEU A 220 -16.20 14.46 -11.13
C LEU A 220 -17.17 15.65 -11.21
N ARG A 221 -17.22 16.50 -10.19
CA ARG A 221 -18.14 17.66 -10.11
C ARG A 221 -17.48 18.97 -10.56
N THR A 222 -16.18 18.97 -10.76
CA THR A 222 -15.37 20.11 -11.25
C THR A 222 -15.09 19.98 -12.73
#